data_8833e9250e44b6ca3551acd861d559d4
#
_entry.id   8833e9250e44b6ca3551acd861d559d4
#
_cell.length_a   1.000
_cell.length_b   1.000
_cell.length_c   1.000
_cell.angle_alpha   90.00
_cell.angle_beta   90.00
_cell.angle_gamma   90.00
#
_symmetry.space_group_name_H-M   'P 1'
#
loop_
_entity.id
_entity.type
_entity.pdbx_description
1 polymer ?
#
loop_
_entity_poly.entity_id
_entity_poly.type
_entity_poly.pdbx_seq_one_letter_code
_entity_poly.pdbx_strand_id
1 'polypeptide(L)'
;LHNRDVFVDHRVVNKPKSPVGLMDVISLPKIKMHVRAMLDKHGRIEFVPIKAVDAKWKLVRVENKRNIKGGHVQLNLHDGTNILSKEEVKTGDVLQLNLPDLKIKKVLKFKKGAQSLIIGGSHVGSISTIKGEETTRSTKPNLVMYENFQTIRPYSFIVGEKKAMISLPEVKV
;
A
#
# COMPACT_ATOMS: atom_id res chain seq x y z
N LEU A 1 -13.15 -18.63 -12.13
CA LEU A 1 -13.68 -18.12 -10.87
C LEU A 1 -14.60 -19.14 -10.17
N HIS A 2 -15.55 -19.76 -10.88
CA HIS A 2 -16.47 -20.74 -10.27
C HIS A 2 -15.74 -21.93 -9.61
N ASN A 3 -14.59 -22.32 -10.12
CA ASN A 3 -13.79 -23.45 -9.62
C ASN A 3 -12.90 -23.09 -8.41
N ARG A 4 -13.07 -21.90 -7.81
CA ARG A 4 -12.25 -21.41 -6.69
C ARG A 4 -10.74 -21.34 -6.98
N ASP A 5 -10.35 -21.03 -8.21
CA ASP A 5 -8.96 -21.02 -8.68
C ASP A 5 -8.28 -19.66 -8.55
N VAL A 6 -9.02 -18.61 -8.17
CA VAL A 6 -8.53 -17.25 -8.04
C VAL A 6 -8.57 -16.83 -6.58
N PHE A 7 -7.44 -16.33 -6.09
CA PHE A 7 -7.30 -15.83 -4.73
C PHE A 7 -6.91 -14.35 -4.79
N VAL A 8 -7.55 -13.54 -3.97
CA VAL A 8 -7.14 -12.16 -3.68
C VAL A 8 -6.74 -12.12 -2.21
N ASP A 9 -5.51 -11.71 -1.92
CA ASP A 9 -4.92 -11.72 -0.57
C ASP A 9 -5.08 -13.06 0.15
N HIS A 10 -4.86 -14.16 -0.58
CA HIS A 10 -5.07 -15.55 -0.13
C HIS A 10 -6.52 -15.92 0.21
N ARG A 11 -7.50 -15.06 -0.07
CA ARG A 11 -8.93 -15.38 0.07
C ARG A 11 -9.51 -15.80 -1.28
N VAL A 12 -10.28 -16.88 -1.27
CA VAL A 12 -10.94 -17.39 -2.50
C VAL A 12 -11.94 -16.38 -3.02
N VAL A 13 -11.85 -16.05 -4.29
CA VAL A 13 -12.78 -15.16 -4.98
C VAL A 13 -13.62 -15.94 -5.97
N ASN A 14 -14.93 -15.93 -5.76
CA ASN A 14 -15.92 -16.64 -6.60
C ASN A 14 -16.70 -15.69 -7.54
N LYS A 15 -16.77 -14.39 -7.20
CA LYS A 15 -17.57 -13.42 -7.93
C LYS A 15 -16.67 -12.61 -8.89
N PRO A 16 -17.04 -12.48 -10.19
CA PRO A 16 -16.27 -11.68 -11.15
C PRO A 16 -16.16 -10.18 -10.78
N LYS A 17 -17.14 -9.67 -10.03
CA LYS A 17 -17.21 -8.27 -9.59
C LYS A 17 -16.57 -8.04 -8.21
N SER A 18 -15.72 -8.95 -7.73
CA SER A 18 -15.00 -8.74 -6.48
C SER A 18 -14.02 -7.56 -6.62
N PRO A 19 -14.02 -6.63 -5.67
CA PRO A 19 -13.11 -5.48 -5.73
C PRO A 19 -11.65 -5.92 -5.57
N VAL A 20 -10.77 -5.24 -6.26
CA VAL A 20 -9.31 -5.35 -6.13
C VAL A 20 -8.76 -3.93 -6.07
N GLY A 21 -7.97 -3.64 -5.07
CA GLY A 21 -7.39 -2.34 -4.83
C GLY A 21 -5.86 -2.30 -4.96
N LEU A 22 -5.29 -1.13 -4.72
CA LEU A 22 -3.84 -0.92 -4.71
C LEU A 22 -3.16 -1.85 -3.70
N MET A 23 -2.07 -2.48 -4.11
CA MET A 23 -1.23 -3.43 -3.34
C MET A 23 -1.85 -4.81 -3.12
N ASP A 24 -3.09 -5.07 -3.53
CA ASP A 24 -3.68 -6.40 -3.42
C ASP A 24 -2.91 -7.42 -4.27
N VAL A 25 -2.82 -8.63 -3.76
CA VAL A 25 -2.12 -9.74 -4.40
C VAL A 25 -3.12 -10.74 -4.95
N ILE A 26 -3.11 -10.91 -6.26
CA ILE A 26 -3.92 -11.92 -6.94
C ILE A 26 -3.04 -13.13 -7.22
N SER A 27 -3.51 -14.30 -6.81
CA SER A 27 -2.81 -15.57 -7.00
C SER A 27 -3.66 -16.55 -7.79
N LEU A 28 -3.04 -17.17 -8.79
CA LEU A 28 -3.61 -18.18 -9.69
C LEU A 28 -2.76 -19.46 -9.57
N PRO A 29 -2.99 -20.31 -8.53
CA PRO A 29 -2.13 -21.45 -8.23
C PRO A 29 -2.02 -22.45 -9.37
N LYS A 30 -3.10 -22.68 -10.14
CA LYS A 30 -3.10 -23.61 -11.26
C LYS A 30 -2.04 -23.31 -12.32
N ILE A 31 -1.78 -22.05 -12.57
CA ILE A 31 -0.78 -21.59 -13.55
C ILE A 31 0.48 -21.03 -12.87
N LYS A 32 0.59 -21.18 -11.54
CA LYS A 32 1.71 -20.69 -10.71
C LYS A 32 2.01 -19.20 -10.93
N MET A 33 0.97 -18.39 -11.17
CA MET A 33 1.08 -16.97 -11.43
C MET A 33 0.64 -16.19 -10.20
N HIS A 34 1.42 -15.15 -9.86
CA HIS A 34 1.09 -14.17 -8.83
C HIS A 34 1.27 -12.78 -9.42
N VAL A 35 0.30 -11.91 -9.20
CA VAL A 35 0.37 -10.52 -9.65
C VAL A 35 -0.04 -9.58 -8.52
N ARG A 36 0.53 -8.39 -8.50
CA ARG A 36 0.17 -7.33 -7.56
C ARG A 36 -0.49 -6.18 -8.31
N ALA A 37 -1.58 -5.66 -7.75
CA ALA A 37 -2.24 -4.48 -8.29
C ALA A 37 -1.42 -3.23 -7.93
N MET A 38 -0.97 -2.51 -8.93
CA MET A 38 -0.16 -1.29 -8.85
C MET A 38 -0.84 -0.17 -9.62
N LEU A 39 -0.31 1.05 -9.50
CA LEU A 39 -0.74 2.16 -10.33
C LEU A 39 0.28 2.42 -11.45
N ASP A 40 -0.22 2.62 -12.65
CA ASP A 40 0.55 3.11 -13.79
C ASP A 40 0.74 4.64 -13.72
N LYS A 41 1.44 5.23 -14.69
CA LYS A 41 1.67 6.67 -14.80
C LYS A 41 0.40 7.48 -15.09
N HIS A 42 -0.69 6.84 -15.45
CA HIS A 42 -2.00 7.45 -15.72
C HIS A 42 -2.97 7.28 -14.54
N GLY A 43 -2.52 6.65 -13.43
CA GLY A 43 -3.37 6.40 -12.27
C GLY A 43 -4.33 5.23 -12.45
N ARG A 44 -4.12 4.38 -13.45
CA ARG A 44 -4.91 3.16 -13.68
C ARG A 44 -4.29 1.99 -12.93
N ILE A 45 -5.12 1.04 -12.52
CA ILE A 45 -4.63 -0.20 -11.91
C ILE A 45 -4.01 -1.07 -13.00
N GLU A 46 -2.77 -1.46 -12.80
CA GLU A 46 -2.02 -2.41 -13.60
C GLU A 46 -1.57 -3.60 -12.75
N PHE A 47 -1.58 -4.79 -13.34
CA PHE A 47 -1.19 -6.02 -12.66
C PHE A 47 0.25 -6.39 -12.98
N VAL A 48 1.12 -6.24 -12.00
CA VAL A 48 2.56 -6.53 -12.13
C VAL A 48 2.85 -7.95 -11.68
N PRO A 49 3.49 -8.78 -12.50
CA PRO A 49 3.92 -10.12 -12.09
C PRO A 49 4.91 -10.03 -10.92
N ILE A 50 4.72 -10.88 -9.91
CA ILE A 50 5.57 -10.96 -8.73
C ILE A 50 5.98 -12.41 -8.45
N LYS A 51 7.07 -12.56 -7.69
CA LYS A 51 7.53 -13.88 -7.23
C LYS A 51 6.62 -14.42 -6.13
N ALA A 52 6.56 -15.75 -5.99
CA ALA A 52 5.76 -16.40 -4.94
C ALA A 52 6.14 -15.98 -3.51
N VAL A 53 7.39 -15.55 -3.29
CA VAL A 53 7.84 -15.01 -1.99
C VAL A 53 7.19 -13.65 -1.71
N ASP A 54 7.07 -12.80 -2.72
CA ASP A 54 6.47 -11.46 -2.61
C ASP A 54 4.94 -11.54 -2.53
N ALA A 55 4.33 -12.63 -3.00
CA ALA A 55 2.90 -12.87 -2.87
C ALA A 55 2.44 -13.15 -1.44
N LYS A 56 3.37 -13.45 -0.52
CA LYS A 56 3.06 -13.74 0.89
C LYS A 56 2.89 -12.50 1.77
N TRP A 57 3.03 -11.32 1.24
CA TRP A 57 2.90 -10.08 1.98
C TRP A 57 2.36 -8.95 1.11
N LYS A 58 1.73 -7.97 1.75
CA LYS A 58 1.32 -6.72 1.10
C LYS A 58 1.67 -5.49 1.96
N LEU A 59 1.73 -4.33 1.30
CA LEU A 59 1.85 -3.04 1.97
C LEU A 59 0.46 -2.41 2.12
N VAL A 60 0.17 -1.90 3.32
CA VAL A 60 -1.09 -1.22 3.61
C VAL A 60 -0.82 0.05 4.40
N ARG A 61 -1.47 1.16 4.01
CA ARG A 61 -1.34 2.44 4.70
C ARG A 61 -2.37 2.54 5.83
N VAL A 62 -1.96 3.09 6.95
CA VAL A 62 -2.83 3.40 8.07
C VAL A 62 -3.55 4.72 7.76
N GLU A 63 -4.86 4.65 7.54
CA GLU A 63 -5.70 5.83 7.27
C GLU A 63 -6.17 6.48 8.59
N ASN A 64 -6.57 5.66 9.53
CA ASN A 64 -7.07 6.14 10.82
C ASN A 64 -6.69 5.18 11.94
N LYS A 65 -6.74 5.66 13.17
CA LYS A 65 -6.55 4.85 14.38
C LYS A 65 -7.54 5.23 15.45
N ARG A 66 -8.02 4.23 16.17
CA ARG A 66 -8.98 4.41 17.28
C ARG A 66 -8.54 3.59 18.49
N ASN A 67 -8.50 4.23 19.64
CA ASN A 67 -8.27 3.53 20.90
C ASN A 67 -9.53 2.76 21.27
N ILE A 68 -9.37 1.49 21.65
CA ILE A 68 -10.45 0.63 22.11
C ILE A 68 -10.18 0.19 23.55
N LYS A 69 -11.22 -0.38 24.19
CA LYS A 69 -11.11 -0.90 25.56
C LYS A 69 -10.00 -1.97 25.63
N GLY A 70 -9.28 -2.03 26.76
CA GLY A 70 -8.20 -3.00 26.96
C GLY A 70 -6.81 -2.55 26.48
N GLY A 71 -6.60 -1.26 26.20
CA GLY A 71 -5.28 -0.72 25.82
C GLY A 71 -4.82 -1.09 24.42
N HIS A 72 -5.71 -1.59 23.56
CA HIS A 72 -5.44 -1.86 22.17
C HIS A 72 -5.79 -0.68 21.28
N VAL A 73 -5.05 -0.52 20.18
CA VAL A 73 -5.36 0.45 19.13
C VAL A 73 -5.86 -0.30 17.91
N GLN A 74 -7.04 0.06 17.45
CA GLN A 74 -7.54 -0.39 16.15
C GLN A 74 -6.98 0.52 15.06
N LEU A 75 -6.35 -0.08 14.07
CA LEU A 75 -5.82 0.57 12.88
C LEU A 75 -6.77 0.29 11.71
N ASN A 76 -7.26 1.35 11.09
CA ASN A 76 -8.08 1.27 9.88
C ASN A 76 -7.15 1.48 8.68
N LEU A 77 -7.11 0.51 7.78
CA LEU A 77 -6.20 0.45 6.65
C LEU A 77 -6.89 0.91 5.37
N HIS A 78 -6.11 1.34 4.37
CA HIS A 78 -6.61 1.87 3.11
C HIS A 78 -7.41 0.86 2.26
N ASP A 79 -7.21 -0.44 2.49
CA ASP A 79 -7.95 -1.55 1.87
C ASP A 79 -9.28 -1.88 2.59
N GLY A 80 -9.66 -1.09 3.59
CA GLY A 80 -10.85 -1.33 4.43
C GLY A 80 -10.65 -2.37 5.53
N THR A 81 -9.50 -3.03 5.62
CA THR A 81 -9.19 -3.98 6.69
C THR A 81 -8.94 -3.24 8.01
N ASN A 82 -9.38 -3.83 9.12
CA ASN A 82 -9.13 -3.34 10.45
C ASN A 82 -8.29 -4.35 11.22
N ILE A 83 -7.21 -3.91 11.84
CA ILE A 83 -6.34 -4.75 12.67
C ILE A 83 -6.16 -4.13 14.05
N LEU A 84 -5.94 -4.99 15.05
CA LEU A 84 -5.60 -4.58 16.40
C LEU A 84 -4.09 -4.62 16.57
N SER A 85 -3.52 -3.54 17.10
CA SER A 85 -2.08 -3.46 17.36
C SER A 85 -1.81 -2.83 18.71
N LYS A 86 -0.69 -3.21 19.32
CA LYS A 86 -0.09 -2.53 20.46
C LYS A 86 1.11 -1.67 20.03
N GLU A 87 1.49 -1.74 18.77
CA GLU A 87 2.63 -0.97 18.26
C GLU A 87 2.28 0.50 18.10
N GLU A 88 3.27 1.36 18.33
CA GLU A 88 3.13 2.78 18.12
C GLU A 88 3.21 3.11 16.62
N VAL A 89 2.05 3.27 16.01
CA VAL A 89 1.88 3.60 14.59
C VAL A 89 1.17 4.93 14.45
N LYS A 90 1.59 5.75 13.48
CA LYS A 90 0.93 7.02 13.13
C LYS A 90 0.11 6.87 11.84
N THR A 91 -0.89 7.71 11.68
CA THR A 91 -1.62 7.82 10.41
C THR A 91 -0.66 8.25 9.29
N GLY A 92 -0.77 7.60 8.12
CA GLY A 92 0.15 7.78 7.01
C GLY A 92 1.34 6.82 7.02
N ASP A 93 1.63 6.12 8.12
CA ASP A 93 2.60 5.04 8.11
C ASP A 93 2.07 3.86 7.29
N VAL A 94 2.98 3.08 6.74
CA VAL A 94 2.64 1.89 5.94
C VAL A 94 3.12 0.64 6.68
N LEU A 95 2.25 -0.35 6.73
CA LEU A 95 2.53 -1.63 7.37
C LEU A 95 2.81 -2.68 6.29
N GLN A 96 3.82 -3.49 6.50
CA GLN A 96 4.01 -4.73 5.77
C GLN A 96 3.27 -5.83 6.52
N LEU A 97 2.18 -6.33 5.93
CA LEU A 97 1.38 -7.42 6.50
C LEU A 97 1.71 -8.74 5.82
N ASN A 98 1.83 -9.79 6.62
CA ASN A 98 1.88 -11.15 6.11
C ASN A 98 0.48 -11.62 5.72
N LEU A 99 0.37 -12.29 4.60
CA LEU A 99 -0.85 -12.93 4.14
C LEU A 99 -0.78 -14.45 4.42
N PRO A 100 -1.86 -15.10 4.81
CA PRO A 100 -3.24 -14.59 5.02
C PRO A 100 -3.49 -13.99 6.42
N ASP A 101 -2.56 -14.14 7.37
CA ASP A 101 -2.77 -13.91 8.81
C ASP A 101 -2.91 -12.44 9.20
N LEU A 102 -2.59 -11.52 8.30
CA LEU A 102 -2.58 -10.06 8.51
C LEU A 102 -1.70 -9.61 9.69
N LYS A 103 -0.67 -10.40 10.04
CA LYS A 103 0.29 -10.03 11.08
C LYS A 103 1.25 -8.96 10.58
N ILE A 104 1.50 -7.94 11.40
CA ILE A 104 2.47 -6.89 11.11
C ILE A 104 3.87 -7.51 11.13
N LYS A 105 4.58 -7.41 10.00
CA LYS A 105 5.99 -7.82 9.87
C LYS A 105 6.92 -6.65 10.06
N LYS A 106 6.57 -5.49 9.52
CA LYS A 106 7.38 -4.27 9.57
C LYS A 106 6.48 -3.04 9.49
N VAL A 107 6.89 -1.98 10.20
CA VAL A 107 6.27 -0.66 10.10
C VAL A 107 7.21 0.26 9.34
N LEU A 108 6.75 0.78 8.19
CA LEU A 108 7.45 1.78 7.41
C LEU A 108 6.94 3.16 7.81
N LYS A 109 7.73 3.86 8.61
CA LYS A 109 7.36 5.18 9.14
C LYS A 109 7.42 6.25 8.06
N PHE A 110 6.46 7.17 8.08
CA PHE A 110 6.48 8.36 7.24
C PHE A 110 7.55 9.33 7.76
N LYS A 111 8.73 9.35 7.10
CA LYS A 111 9.87 10.17 7.49
C LYS A 111 10.69 10.64 6.29
N LYS A 112 11.48 11.69 6.48
CA LYS A 112 12.48 12.14 5.50
C LYS A 112 13.42 11.00 5.10
N GLY A 113 13.70 10.86 3.82
CA GLY A 113 14.51 9.80 3.23
C GLY A 113 13.76 8.51 2.89
N ALA A 114 12.48 8.39 3.26
CA ALA A 114 11.66 7.25 2.86
C ALA A 114 11.29 7.33 1.37
N GLN A 115 11.19 6.16 0.73
CA GLN A 115 10.70 6.01 -0.64
C GLN A 115 9.18 5.98 -0.64
N SER A 116 8.57 6.81 -1.45
CA SER A 116 7.11 6.93 -1.58
C SER A 116 6.67 6.72 -3.01
N LEU A 117 5.64 5.91 -3.20
CA LEU A 117 4.85 5.83 -4.41
C LEU A 117 3.82 6.97 -4.38
N ILE A 118 3.71 7.70 -5.47
CA ILE A 118 2.69 8.75 -5.61
C ILE A 118 1.42 8.11 -6.16
N ILE A 119 0.33 8.22 -5.41
CA ILE A 119 -0.95 7.57 -5.74
C ILE A 119 -2.00 8.52 -6.33
N GLY A 120 -1.64 9.80 -6.50
CA GLY A 120 -2.55 10.81 -7.08
C GLY A 120 -1.83 12.08 -7.50
N GLY A 121 -2.51 12.90 -8.29
CA GLY A 121 -1.97 14.11 -8.87
C GLY A 121 -1.19 13.88 -10.16
N SER A 122 -0.44 14.90 -10.61
CA SER A 122 0.27 14.88 -11.90
C SER A 122 1.44 13.91 -11.98
N HIS A 123 1.97 13.45 -10.83
CA HIS A 123 3.12 12.53 -10.73
C HIS A 123 2.71 11.12 -10.29
N VAL A 124 1.44 10.75 -10.47
CA VAL A 124 0.92 9.42 -10.10
C VAL A 124 1.74 8.30 -10.73
N GLY A 125 1.89 7.18 -10.01
CA GLY A 125 2.64 5.99 -10.46
C GLY A 125 4.17 6.12 -10.34
N SER A 126 4.72 7.30 -9.97
CA SER A 126 6.17 7.47 -9.77
C SER A 126 6.60 7.14 -8.34
N ILE A 127 7.84 6.68 -8.18
CA ILE A 127 8.49 6.55 -6.86
C ILE A 127 9.47 7.69 -6.69
N SER A 128 9.40 8.36 -5.55
CA SER A 128 10.31 9.46 -5.19
C SER A 128 10.66 9.45 -3.71
N THR A 129 11.81 10.06 -3.39
CA THR A 129 12.30 10.13 -2.01
C THR A 129 11.74 11.37 -1.31
N ILE A 130 11.19 11.19 -0.12
CA ILE A 130 10.69 12.29 0.71
C ILE A 130 11.88 13.13 1.20
N LYS A 131 11.87 14.43 0.89
CA LYS A 131 12.86 15.41 1.38
C LYS A 131 12.39 16.11 2.66
N GLY A 132 11.08 16.28 2.81
CA GLY A 132 10.49 16.93 3.99
C GLY A 132 8.98 16.93 3.96
N GLU A 133 8.40 17.36 5.05
CA GLU A 133 6.95 17.60 5.19
C GLU A 133 6.77 19.04 5.71
N GLU A 134 5.88 19.77 5.08
CA GLU A 134 5.46 21.11 5.52
C GLU A 134 4.07 21.02 6.14
N THR A 135 3.99 21.38 7.42
CA THR A 135 2.73 21.37 8.14
C THR A 135 1.94 22.63 7.82
N THR A 136 0.79 22.47 7.20
CA THR A 136 -0.11 23.57 6.88
C THR A 136 -0.99 23.90 8.08
N ARG A 137 -0.97 25.19 8.54
CA ARG A 137 -1.81 25.67 9.65
C ARG A 137 -3.25 25.99 9.23
N SER A 138 -3.80 25.21 8.31
CA SER A 138 -5.15 25.40 7.78
C SER A 138 -5.85 24.04 7.66
N THR A 139 -7.10 24.04 7.21
CA THR A 139 -7.86 22.80 6.89
C THR A 139 -7.31 22.05 5.67
N LYS A 140 -6.36 22.64 4.94
CA LYS A 140 -5.71 21.98 3.81
C LYS A 140 -4.75 20.89 4.32
N PRO A 141 -4.62 19.76 3.58
CA PRO A 141 -3.69 18.70 3.95
C PRO A 141 -2.25 19.20 3.91
N ASN A 142 -1.39 18.62 4.75
CA ASN A 142 0.04 18.88 4.75
C ASN A 142 0.66 18.59 3.39
N LEU A 143 1.70 19.36 3.04
CA LEU A 143 2.47 19.19 1.83
C LEU A 143 3.68 18.29 2.10
N VAL A 144 3.99 17.43 1.16
CA VAL A 144 5.18 16.58 1.16
C VAL A 144 6.09 17.03 0.03
N MET A 145 7.32 17.39 0.38
CA MET A 145 8.33 17.84 -0.55
C MET A 145 9.16 16.65 -1.03
N TYR A 146 9.29 16.54 -2.34
CA TYR A 146 10.16 15.62 -3.05
C TYR A 146 11.31 16.40 -3.70
N GLU A 147 12.12 15.75 -4.51
CA GLU A 147 13.30 16.41 -5.13
C GLU A 147 12.91 17.47 -6.15
N ASN A 148 11.95 17.16 -7.03
CA ASN A 148 11.56 18.01 -8.17
C ASN A 148 10.12 18.52 -8.10
N PHE A 149 9.33 18.10 -7.10
CA PHE A 149 7.94 18.48 -6.98
C PHE A 149 7.45 18.36 -5.53
N GLN A 150 6.26 18.87 -5.29
CA GLN A 150 5.55 18.71 -4.04
C GLN A 150 4.14 18.18 -4.27
N THR A 151 3.60 17.45 -3.31
CA THR A 151 2.25 16.93 -3.36
C THR A 151 1.63 16.92 -1.96
N ILE A 152 0.33 16.66 -1.88
CA ILE A 152 -0.36 16.55 -0.59
C ILE A 152 -0.06 15.19 0.06
N ARG A 153 0.00 15.16 1.38
CA ARG A 153 0.30 13.95 2.17
C ARG A 153 -0.58 12.74 1.82
N PRO A 154 -1.90 12.87 1.58
CA PRO A 154 -2.74 11.73 1.16
C PRO A 154 -2.30 11.04 -0.13
N TYR A 155 -1.57 11.73 -1.01
CA TYR A 155 -1.06 11.13 -2.26
C TYR A 155 0.27 10.39 -2.10
N SER A 156 0.85 10.41 -0.90
CA SER A 156 2.12 9.74 -0.59
C SER A 156 1.87 8.38 0.04
N PHE A 157 2.38 7.32 -0.56
CA PHE A 157 2.29 5.95 -0.07
C PHE A 157 3.70 5.38 0.11
N ILE A 158 4.13 5.14 1.34
CA ILE A 158 5.50 4.67 1.63
C ILE A 158 5.68 3.24 1.13
N VAL A 159 6.72 3.02 0.33
CA VAL A 159 7.06 1.72 -0.26
C VAL A 159 8.41 1.18 0.19
N GLY A 160 9.15 1.95 0.95
CA GLY A 160 10.43 1.54 1.51
C GLY A 160 11.11 2.63 2.33
N GLU A 161 12.14 2.27 3.08
CA GLU A 161 12.91 3.24 3.89
C GLU A 161 14.02 3.92 3.06
N LYS A 162 14.95 3.12 2.49
CA LYS A 162 16.04 3.61 1.61
C LYS A 162 15.88 3.12 0.18
N LYS A 163 15.28 1.95 -0.01
CA LYS A 163 15.02 1.32 -1.30
C LYS A 163 13.56 0.86 -1.32
N ALA A 164 12.90 1.00 -2.46
CA ALA A 164 11.56 0.49 -2.66
C ALA A 164 11.53 -1.04 -2.52
N MET A 165 10.56 -1.56 -1.79
CA MET A 165 10.36 -3.00 -1.57
C MET A 165 9.52 -3.64 -2.67
N ILE A 166 8.98 -2.84 -3.58
CA ILE A 166 8.09 -3.26 -4.66
C ILE A 166 8.71 -2.90 -6.01
N SER A 167 8.39 -3.70 -7.01
CA SER A 167 8.69 -3.39 -8.42
C SER A 167 7.59 -2.52 -8.98
N LEU A 168 7.95 -1.49 -9.74
CA LEU A 168 6.99 -0.73 -10.54
C LEU A 168 6.59 -1.50 -11.80
N PRO A 169 5.40 -1.21 -12.36
CA PRO A 169 5.09 -1.65 -13.71
C PRO A 169 6.16 -1.14 -14.68
N GLU A 170 6.70 -2.04 -15.49
CA GLU A 170 7.59 -1.64 -16.59
C GLU A 170 6.76 -0.89 -17.62
N VAL A 171 7.20 0.31 -17.96
CA VAL A 171 6.58 1.08 -19.04
C VAL A 171 6.83 0.33 -20.34
N LYS A 172 5.84 -0.40 -20.81
CA LYS A 172 5.85 -0.83 -22.20
C LYS A 172 5.70 0.42 -23.05
N VAL A 173 6.80 0.82 -23.67
CA VAL A 173 6.86 1.88 -24.70
C VAL A 173 6.13 1.37 -25.94
#